data_ad9287daa5ab76b355db7c86f812ee6f
#
_entry.id   ad9287daa5ab76b355db7c86f812ee6f
#
_cell.length_a   1.000
_cell.length_b   1.000
_cell.length_c   1.000
_cell.angle_alpha   90.00
_cell.angle_beta   90.00
_cell.angle_gamma   90.00
#
_symmetry.space_group_name_H-M   'P 1'
#
loop_
_entity.id
_entity.type
_entity.pdbx_description
1 polymer ?
#
loop_
_entity_poly.entity_id
_entity_poly.type
_entity_poly.pdbx_seq_one_letter_code
_entity_poly.pdbx_strand_id
1 'polypeptide(L)'
;MKALVLWSSRTGNTKAVGKAIYEALPCEKEIFESGRQPNDLSGYDLVYVGFWGYRQGADMPSRNVLSSLHGKKVALYGTAGTYPNSPAAMSYLKSSSELLAEDNIFLGGFMSQGRVHSFHIGKRNEHAEKVHPMTPERLARLQEAEKHPNKTDFKNASEWALKMLEKASR
;
A
#
# COMPACT_ATOMS: atom_id res chain seq x y z
N MET A 1 8.51 17.73 -12.66
CA MET A 1 8.15 16.89 -11.48
C MET A 1 8.67 15.51 -11.71
N LYS A 2 9.40 14.97 -10.74
CA LYS A 2 9.91 13.60 -10.73
C LYS A 2 9.23 12.81 -9.62
N ALA A 3 8.71 11.63 -9.95
CA ALA A 3 8.00 10.76 -9.01
C ALA A 3 8.85 9.54 -8.62
N LEU A 4 8.73 9.13 -7.36
CA LEU A 4 9.29 7.90 -6.83
C LEU A 4 8.15 6.96 -6.42
N VAL A 5 8.19 5.73 -6.90
CA VAL A 5 7.26 4.67 -6.47
C VAL A 5 8.03 3.65 -5.64
N LEU A 6 7.64 3.52 -4.39
CA LEU A 6 8.23 2.54 -3.46
C LEU A 6 7.22 1.45 -3.14
N TRP A 7 7.68 0.22 -3.01
CA TRP A 7 6.83 -0.89 -2.62
C TRP A 7 7.52 -1.82 -1.63
N SER A 8 6.76 -2.31 -0.65
CA SER A 8 7.09 -3.47 0.16
C SER A 8 6.02 -4.53 -0.07
N SER A 9 6.42 -5.75 -0.34
CA SER A 9 5.47 -6.81 -0.70
C SER A 9 5.96 -8.19 -0.27
N ARG A 10 5.13 -8.90 0.47
CA ARG A 10 5.44 -10.27 0.93
C ARG A 10 5.02 -11.33 -0.10
N THR A 11 3.90 -11.10 -0.78
CA THR A 11 3.26 -12.07 -1.69
C THR A 11 3.18 -11.59 -3.13
N GLY A 12 3.75 -10.40 -3.43
CA GLY A 12 3.72 -9.80 -4.75
C GLY A 12 2.55 -8.84 -5.01
N ASN A 13 1.53 -8.81 -4.16
CA ASN A 13 0.33 -7.98 -4.39
C ASN A 13 0.67 -6.48 -4.47
N THR A 14 1.33 -5.94 -3.45
CA THR A 14 1.70 -4.52 -3.39
C THR A 14 2.65 -4.14 -4.52
N LYS A 15 3.60 -5.03 -4.85
CA LYS A 15 4.50 -4.85 -5.99
C LYS A 15 3.73 -4.72 -7.30
N ALA A 16 2.72 -5.57 -7.53
CA ALA A 16 1.91 -5.54 -8.74
C ALA A 16 1.11 -4.23 -8.86
N VAL A 17 0.51 -3.77 -7.76
CA VAL A 17 -0.18 -2.48 -7.70
C VAL A 17 0.79 -1.32 -7.95
N GLY A 18 1.98 -1.36 -7.32
CA GLY A 18 3.03 -0.36 -7.52
C GLY A 18 3.53 -0.28 -8.97
N LYS A 19 3.63 -1.41 -9.66
CA LYS A 19 3.96 -1.43 -11.10
C LYS A 19 2.88 -0.76 -11.94
N ALA A 20 1.60 -1.02 -11.66
CA ALA A 20 0.49 -0.37 -12.37
C ALA A 20 0.49 1.15 -12.16
N ILE A 21 0.76 1.62 -10.94
CA ILE A 21 0.95 3.04 -10.62
C ILE A 21 2.14 3.60 -11.43
N TYR A 22 3.30 2.95 -11.35
CA TYR A 22 4.49 3.39 -12.07
C TYR A 22 4.24 3.50 -13.59
N GLU A 23 3.64 2.50 -14.19
CA GLU A 23 3.36 2.48 -15.63
C GLU A 23 2.40 3.61 -16.06
N ALA A 24 1.44 3.97 -15.22
CA ALA A 24 0.44 5.01 -15.53
C ALA A 24 0.98 6.45 -15.45
N LEU A 25 2.02 6.71 -14.67
CA LEU A 25 2.55 8.07 -14.48
C LEU A 25 3.22 8.59 -15.75
N PRO A 26 2.85 9.78 -16.28
CA PRO A 26 3.42 10.34 -17.50
C PRO A 26 4.67 11.20 -17.27
N CYS A 27 5.12 11.35 -16.03
CA CYS A 27 6.28 12.15 -15.66
C CYS A 27 7.57 11.32 -15.56
N GLU A 28 8.71 11.99 -15.34
CA GLU A 28 9.94 11.31 -14.94
C GLU A 28 9.70 10.53 -13.64
N LYS A 29 10.13 9.28 -13.60
CA LYS A 29 9.77 8.36 -12.52
C LYS A 29 10.78 7.24 -12.33
N GLU A 30 10.88 6.78 -11.10
CA GLU A 30 11.65 5.59 -10.72
C GLU A 30 10.83 4.69 -9.79
N ILE A 31 11.17 3.41 -9.74
CA ILE A 31 10.50 2.44 -8.88
C ILE A 31 11.52 1.57 -8.15
N PHE A 32 11.37 1.42 -6.83
CA PHE A 32 12.23 0.58 -6.00
C PHE A 32 11.44 -0.20 -4.95
N GLU A 33 12.03 -1.27 -4.49
CA GLU A 33 11.62 -1.92 -3.25
C GLU A 33 12.00 -1.03 -2.06
N SER A 34 11.12 -0.88 -1.09
CA SER A 34 11.36 -0.12 0.15
C SER A 34 12.62 -0.62 0.87
N GLY A 35 13.54 0.29 1.15
CA GLY A 35 14.88 -0.02 1.67
C GLY A 35 15.97 -0.18 0.61
N ARG A 36 15.61 -0.14 -0.69
CA ARG A 36 16.56 -0.21 -1.82
C ARG A 36 16.57 1.05 -2.69
N GLN A 37 15.79 2.06 -2.31
CA GLN A 37 15.80 3.37 -2.96
C GLN A 37 17.12 4.11 -2.68
N PRO A 38 17.47 5.13 -3.49
CA PRO A 38 18.59 6.01 -3.19
C PRO A 38 18.48 6.63 -1.78
N ASN A 39 19.60 6.85 -1.12
CA ASN A 39 19.63 7.52 0.19
C ASN A 39 19.22 8.99 0.08
N ASP A 40 19.64 9.66 -1.00
CA ASP A 40 19.23 11.03 -1.31
C ASP A 40 17.96 11.02 -2.15
N LEU A 41 16.87 11.51 -1.58
CA LEU A 41 15.58 11.67 -2.23
C LEU A 41 15.30 13.12 -2.64
N SER A 42 16.26 14.03 -2.55
CA SER A 42 16.07 15.47 -2.87
C SER A 42 15.55 15.71 -4.29
N GLY A 43 15.94 14.87 -5.24
CA GLY A 43 15.52 14.94 -6.64
C GLY A 43 14.08 14.51 -6.93
N TYR A 44 13.33 14.00 -5.93
CA TYR A 44 11.94 13.57 -6.13
C TYR A 44 10.97 14.54 -5.47
N ASP A 45 9.97 14.96 -6.22
CA ASP A 45 8.91 15.89 -5.79
C ASP A 45 7.73 15.15 -5.13
N LEU A 46 7.43 13.94 -5.63
CA LEU A 46 6.29 13.12 -5.22
C LEU A 46 6.73 11.69 -4.93
N VAL A 47 6.37 11.18 -3.77
CA VAL A 47 6.70 9.81 -3.35
C VAL A 47 5.42 9.00 -3.12
N TYR A 48 5.24 7.96 -3.91
CA TYR A 48 4.22 6.94 -3.67
C TYR A 48 4.83 5.84 -2.79
N VAL A 49 4.27 5.59 -1.62
CA VAL A 49 4.75 4.55 -0.71
C VAL A 49 3.74 3.43 -0.61
N GLY A 50 4.14 2.25 -1.06
CA GLY A 50 3.32 1.04 -1.05
C GLY A 50 3.65 0.12 0.11
N PHE A 51 2.62 -0.36 0.81
CA PHE A 51 2.74 -1.25 1.95
C PHE A 51 1.75 -2.41 1.88
N TRP A 52 2.04 -3.51 2.56
CA TRP A 52 1.05 -4.52 2.87
C TRP A 52 0.58 -4.37 4.32
N GLY A 53 -0.73 -4.56 4.53
CA GLY A 53 -1.34 -4.38 5.84
C GLY A 53 -0.82 -5.37 6.87
N TYR A 54 -0.19 -4.86 7.93
CA TYR A 54 0.38 -5.63 9.02
C TYR A 54 0.09 -4.97 10.36
N ARG A 55 -0.48 -5.71 11.31
CA ARG A 55 -0.76 -5.24 12.68
C ARG A 55 -1.38 -3.83 12.72
N GLN A 56 -2.44 -3.62 11.95
CA GLN A 56 -3.19 -2.37 11.85
C GLN A 56 -2.46 -1.19 11.19
N GLY A 57 -1.38 -1.42 10.44
CA GLY A 57 -0.65 -0.37 9.74
C GLY A 57 0.21 -0.92 8.61
N ALA A 58 1.19 -0.12 8.20
CA ALA A 58 2.19 -0.52 7.23
C ALA A 58 3.16 -1.56 7.82
N ASP A 59 3.72 -2.40 6.97
CA ASP A 59 4.83 -3.30 7.30
C ASP A 59 6.12 -2.53 7.64
N MET A 60 7.09 -3.20 8.28
CA MET A 60 8.29 -2.54 8.81
C MET A 60 9.13 -1.81 7.75
N PRO A 61 9.46 -2.38 6.56
CA PRO A 61 10.18 -1.64 5.53
C PRO A 61 9.46 -0.35 5.11
N SER A 62 8.15 -0.38 4.92
CA SER A 62 7.36 0.80 4.56
C SER A 62 7.29 1.81 5.71
N ARG A 63 7.17 1.35 6.97
CA ARG A 63 7.21 2.23 8.15
C ARG A 63 8.53 3.00 8.24
N ASN A 64 9.66 2.33 8.04
CA ASN A 64 10.98 2.95 8.05
C ASN A 64 11.10 4.04 6.98
N VAL A 65 10.61 3.77 5.78
CA VAL A 65 10.55 4.77 4.70
C VAL A 65 9.70 5.96 5.13
N LEU A 66 8.43 5.72 5.55
CA LEU A 66 7.50 6.78 5.92
C LEU A 66 8.06 7.71 7.00
N SER A 67 8.70 7.13 8.04
CA SER A 67 9.30 7.90 9.13
C SER A 67 10.59 8.66 8.74
N SER A 68 11.18 8.33 7.60
CA SER A 68 12.40 8.98 7.09
C SER A 68 12.14 10.06 6.03
N LEU A 69 10.90 10.20 5.56
CA LEU A 69 10.55 11.21 4.57
C LEU A 69 10.42 12.59 5.21
N HIS A 70 11.01 13.59 4.58
CA HIS A 70 10.94 15.00 4.96
C HIS A 70 10.73 15.90 3.75
N GLY A 71 9.86 16.90 3.89
CA GLY A 71 9.61 17.93 2.88
C GLY A 71 9.08 17.38 1.55
N LYS A 72 8.35 16.24 1.55
CA LYS A 72 7.85 15.57 0.36
C LYS A 72 6.35 15.63 0.24
N LYS A 73 5.85 15.61 -1.00
CA LYS A 73 4.47 15.26 -1.30
C LYS A 73 4.35 13.74 -1.32
N VAL A 74 3.48 13.18 -0.49
CA VAL A 74 3.41 11.73 -0.26
C VAL A 74 2.01 11.20 -0.52
N ALA A 75 1.93 10.13 -1.27
CA ALA A 75 0.71 9.37 -1.52
C ALA A 75 0.91 7.91 -1.07
N LEU A 76 -0.04 7.34 -0.36
CA LEU A 76 0.05 5.97 0.19
C LEU A 76 -0.82 5.01 -0.60
N TYR A 77 -0.30 3.83 -0.92
CA TYR A 77 -1.12 2.74 -1.42
C TYR A 77 -0.84 1.45 -0.65
N GLY A 78 -1.89 0.69 -0.38
CA GLY A 78 -1.76 -0.51 0.41
C GLY A 78 -2.51 -1.70 -0.17
N THR A 79 -2.09 -2.91 0.22
CA THR A 79 -2.81 -4.16 -0.05
C THR A 79 -3.06 -4.92 1.23
N ALA A 80 -4.24 -5.49 1.39
CA ALA A 80 -4.61 -6.31 2.53
C ALA A 80 -5.66 -7.35 2.14
N GLY A 81 -5.83 -8.40 2.94
CA GLY A 81 -6.89 -9.39 2.73
C GLY A 81 -8.30 -8.91 3.08
N THR A 82 -8.44 -7.68 3.57
CA THR A 82 -9.73 -7.05 3.86
C THR A 82 -10.28 -6.28 2.67
N TYR A 83 -11.57 -5.96 2.68
CA TYR A 83 -12.17 -5.15 1.62
C TYR A 83 -11.58 -3.74 1.61
N PRO A 84 -11.34 -3.13 0.42
CA PRO A 84 -10.64 -1.85 0.30
C PRO A 84 -11.30 -0.68 1.03
N ASN A 85 -12.62 -0.69 1.13
CA ASN A 85 -13.41 0.38 1.76
C ASN A 85 -13.86 0.03 3.19
N SER A 86 -13.31 -1.04 3.78
CA SER A 86 -13.66 -1.44 5.14
C SER A 86 -13.04 -0.50 6.17
N PRO A 87 -13.63 -0.40 7.39
CA PRO A 87 -13.01 0.33 8.50
C PRO A 87 -11.57 -0.12 8.80
N ALA A 88 -11.28 -1.42 8.63
CA ALA A 88 -9.95 -1.97 8.80
C ALA A 88 -8.95 -1.43 7.76
N ALA A 89 -9.35 -1.39 6.48
CA ALA A 89 -8.52 -0.83 5.41
C ALA A 89 -8.24 0.67 5.62
N MET A 90 -9.25 1.42 6.04
CA MET A 90 -9.10 2.85 6.36
C MET A 90 -8.19 3.07 7.58
N SER A 91 -8.26 2.19 8.58
CA SER A 91 -7.37 2.22 9.74
C SER A 91 -5.90 2.00 9.32
N TYR A 92 -5.61 1.08 8.37
CA TYR A 92 -4.27 0.89 7.85
C TYR A 92 -3.71 2.15 7.19
N LEU A 93 -4.50 2.84 6.36
CA LEU A 93 -4.09 4.10 5.74
C LEU A 93 -3.84 5.19 6.77
N LYS A 94 -4.77 5.37 7.71
CA LYS A 94 -4.67 6.38 8.76
C LYS A 94 -3.41 6.19 9.59
N SER A 95 -3.22 5.02 10.20
CA SER A 95 -2.06 4.76 11.06
C SER A 95 -0.73 4.80 10.30
N SER A 96 -0.74 4.53 8.99
CA SER A 96 0.45 4.67 8.16
C SER A 96 0.74 6.13 7.83
N SER A 97 -0.27 6.95 7.55
CA SER A 97 -0.08 8.39 7.29
C SER A 97 0.40 9.17 8.52
N GLU A 98 0.05 8.72 9.72
CA GLU A 98 0.49 9.30 10.99
C GLU A 98 2.01 9.11 11.27
N LEU A 99 2.70 8.29 10.47
CA LEU A 99 4.16 8.12 10.55
C LEU A 99 4.93 9.21 9.79
N LEU A 100 4.26 10.00 8.95
CA LEU A 100 4.88 11.09 8.21
C LEU A 100 5.22 12.24 9.14
N ALA A 101 6.44 12.79 8.99
CA ALA A 101 6.80 14.04 9.66
C ALA A 101 5.92 15.21 9.15
N GLU A 102 5.71 16.22 10.00
CA GLU A 102 4.80 17.34 9.76
C GLU A 102 5.15 18.21 8.54
N ASP A 103 6.41 18.18 8.11
CA ASP A 103 6.89 18.89 6.93
C ASP A 103 6.54 18.20 5.60
N ASN A 104 5.94 17.01 5.65
CA ASN A 104 5.42 16.34 4.45
C ASN A 104 3.98 16.75 4.15
N ILE A 105 3.62 16.70 2.87
CA ILE A 105 2.23 16.92 2.42
C ILE A 105 1.61 15.58 2.05
N PHE A 106 0.69 15.09 2.89
CA PHE A 106 -0.07 13.88 2.57
C PHE A 106 -1.18 14.18 1.56
N LEU A 107 -1.11 13.58 0.38
CA LEU A 107 -2.03 13.83 -0.73
C LEU A 107 -3.27 12.94 -0.72
N GLY A 108 -3.14 11.75 -0.14
CA GLY A 108 -4.22 10.78 -0.04
C GLY A 108 -3.75 9.33 -0.08
N GLY A 109 -4.70 8.41 0.12
CA GLY A 109 -4.43 6.99 0.18
C GLY A 109 -5.33 6.16 -0.75
N PHE A 110 -4.85 4.96 -1.10
CA PHE A 110 -5.55 3.95 -1.88
C PHE A 110 -5.35 2.57 -1.25
N MET A 111 -6.42 1.78 -1.17
CA MET A 111 -6.31 0.37 -0.75
C MET A 111 -6.84 -0.54 -1.85
N SER A 112 -6.16 -1.66 -2.04
CA SER A 112 -6.62 -2.78 -2.86
C SER A 112 -6.73 -4.03 -2.00
N GLN A 113 -7.70 -4.87 -2.28
CA GLN A 113 -7.69 -6.22 -1.73
C GLN A 113 -6.54 -7.01 -2.36
N GLY A 114 -5.97 -7.95 -1.61
CA GLY A 114 -4.89 -8.79 -2.07
C GLY A 114 -4.98 -10.18 -1.47
N ARG A 115 -4.55 -11.17 -2.25
CA ARG A 115 -4.49 -12.58 -1.82
C ARG A 115 -3.73 -12.72 -0.52
N VAL A 116 -4.33 -13.41 0.43
CA VAL A 116 -3.70 -13.73 1.70
C VAL A 116 -2.87 -15.01 1.53
N HIS A 117 -1.64 -15.01 2.03
CA HIS A 117 -0.78 -16.17 1.93
C HIS A 117 -1.43 -17.38 2.62
N SER A 118 -1.42 -18.55 1.97
CA SER A 118 -2.03 -19.81 2.44
C SER A 118 -1.57 -20.23 3.84
N PHE A 119 -0.35 -19.87 4.24
CA PHE A 119 0.17 -20.08 5.59
C PHE A 119 -0.72 -19.46 6.69
N HIS A 120 -1.35 -18.33 6.42
CA HIS A 120 -2.26 -17.66 7.37
C HIS A 120 -3.66 -18.29 7.40
N ILE A 121 -3.96 -19.14 6.44
CA ILE A 121 -5.27 -19.79 6.28
C ILE A 121 -5.21 -21.26 6.71
N GLY A 122 -4.15 -21.98 6.34
CA GLY A 122 -4.09 -23.43 6.40
C GLY A 122 -3.53 -24.06 7.70
N LYS A 123 -2.68 -23.35 8.44
CA LYS A 123 -2.10 -23.85 9.70
C LYS A 123 -2.59 -23.02 10.88
N ARG A 124 -3.79 -23.29 11.34
CA ARG A 124 -4.41 -22.61 12.47
C ARG A 124 -4.25 -23.48 13.71
N ASN A 125 -3.64 -22.94 14.76
CA ASN A 125 -3.64 -23.54 16.08
C ASN A 125 -4.87 -23.03 16.89
N GLU A 126 -5.14 -23.64 18.02
CA GLU A 126 -6.28 -23.28 18.89
C GLU A 126 -6.28 -21.78 19.29
N HIS A 127 -5.11 -21.20 19.50
CA HIS A 127 -4.99 -19.79 19.84
C HIS A 127 -5.42 -18.91 18.66
N ALA A 128 -4.94 -19.19 17.44
CA ALA A 128 -5.34 -18.46 16.25
C ALA A 128 -6.85 -18.59 15.94
N GLU A 129 -7.45 -19.74 16.26
CA GLU A 129 -8.88 -19.98 16.10
C GLU A 129 -9.71 -19.17 17.12
N LYS A 130 -9.22 -19.05 18.36
CA LYS A 130 -9.86 -18.22 19.41
C LYS A 130 -9.79 -16.73 19.11
N VAL A 131 -8.65 -16.25 18.64
CA VAL A 131 -8.42 -14.82 18.40
C VAL A 131 -9.02 -14.36 17.06
N HIS A 132 -8.96 -15.22 16.06
CA HIS A 132 -9.45 -14.94 14.71
C HIS A 132 -10.25 -16.14 14.16
N PRO A 133 -11.46 -16.42 14.67
CA PRO A 133 -12.25 -17.57 14.24
C PRO A 133 -12.53 -17.52 12.73
N MET A 134 -12.61 -18.70 12.09
CA MET A 134 -12.99 -18.82 10.69
C MET A 134 -14.51 -18.76 10.58
N THR A 135 -15.06 -17.56 10.63
CA THR A 135 -16.49 -17.35 10.39
C THR A 135 -16.83 -17.45 8.90
N PRO A 136 -18.12 -17.69 8.53
CA PRO A 136 -18.56 -17.67 7.13
C PRO A 136 -18.19 -16.37 6.41
N GLU A 137 -18.32 -15.22 7.06
CA GLU A 137 -17.99 -13.90 6.51
C GLU A 137 -16.49 -13.77 6.26
N ARG A 138 -15.66 -14.29 7.18
CA ARG A 138 -14.20 -14.31 7.01
C ARG A 138 -13.81 -15.21 5.86
N LEU A 139 -14.42 -16.39 5.75
CA LEU A 139 -14.16 -17.32 4.65
C LEU A 139 -14.52 -16.70 3.30
N ALA A 140 -15.71 -16.09 3.18
CA ALA A 140 -16.15 -15.40 1.97
C ALA A 140 -15.19 -14.28 1.56
N ARG A 141 -14.74 -13.47 2.53
CA ARG A 141 -13.76 -12.41 2.30
C ARG A 141 -12.42 -12.94 1.80
N LEU A 142 -11.93 -14.05 2.35
CA LEU A 142 -10.68 -14.67 1.93
C LEU A 142 -10.79 -15.29 0.53
N GLN A 143 -11.93 -15.89 0.20
CA GLN A 143 -12.22 -16.40 -1.14
C GLN A 143 -12.27 -15.27 -2.16
N GLU A 144 -12.86 -14.12 -1.80
CA GLU A 144 -12.83 -12.93 -2.65
C GLU A 144 -11.40 -12.41 -2.83
N ALA A 145 -10.62 -12.34 -1.75
CA ALA A 145 -9.23 -11.89 -1.79
C ALA A 145 -8.35 -12.70 -2.76
N GLU A 146 -8.66 -13.99 -3.00
CA GLU A 146 -7.93 -14.81 -3.98
C GLU A 146 -8.00 -14.27 -5.41
N LYS A 147 -9.03 -13.47 -5.75
CA LYS A 147 -9.22 -12.86 -7.06
C LYS A 147 -8.48 -11.53 -7.22
N HIS A 148 -7.80 -11.05 -6.17
CA HIS A 148 -7.19 -9.72 -6.08
C HIS A 148 -5.68 -9.76 -5.78
N PRO A 149 -4.92 -8.74 -6.23
CA PRO A 149 -5.36 -7.68 -7.13
C PRO A 149 -5.57 -8.21 -8.56
N ASN A 150 -6.49 -7.59 -9.28
CA ASN A 150 -6.83 -7.93 -10.67
C ASN A 150 -6.80 -6.69 -11.58
N LYS A 151 -7.20 -6.83 -12.85
CA LYS A 151 -7.17 -5.74 -13.83
C LYS A 151 -7.96 -4.50 -13.39
N THR A 152 -9.07 -4.68 -12.69
CA THR A 152 -9.87 -3.56 -12.16
C THR A 152 -9.12 -2.82 -11.06
N ASP A 153 -8.47 -3.57 -10.15
CA ASP A 153 -7.66 -2.97 -9.09
C ASP A 153 -6.49 -2.15 -9.67
N PHE A 154 -5.82 -2.68 -10.70
CA PHE A 154 -4.73 -1.97 -11.37
C PHE A 154 -5.21 -0.70 -12.06
N LYS A 155 -6.36 -0.76 -12.75
CA LYS A 155 -6.99 0.41 -13.36
C LYS A 155 -7.31 1.47 -12.31
N ASN A 156 -7.96 1.08 -11.21
CA ASN A 156 -8.32 1.98 -10.12
C ASN A 156 -7.08 2.61 -9.46
N ALA A 157 -6.01 1.83 -9.25
CA ALA A 157 -4.73 2.32 -8.74
C ALA A 157 -4.08 3.34 -9.69
N SER A 158 -4.11 3.07 -10.98
CA SER A 158 -3.58 3.97 -12.01
C SER A 158 -4.34 5.30 -12.04
N GLU A 159 -5.68 5.26 -12.05
CA GLU A 159 -6.51 6.46 -12.03
C GLU A 159 -6.33 7.27 -10.75
N TRP A 160 -6.22 6.58 -9.60
CA TRP A 160 -5.92 7.23 -8.34
C TRP A 160 -4.54 7.91 -8.36
N ALA A 161 -3.51 7.24 -8.89
CA ALA A 161 -2.16 7.79 -8.96
C ALA A 161 -2.09 9.06 -9.82
N LEU A 162 -2.81 9.10 -10.94
CA LEU A 162 -2.92 10.30 -11.78
C LEU A 162 -3.58 11.47 -11.04
N LYS A 163 -4.61 11.20 -10.23
CA LYS A 163 -5.22 12.23 -9.37
C LYS A 163 -4.25 12.74 -8.30
N MET A 164 -3.39 11.88 -7.75
CA MET A 164 -2.36 12.33 -6.80
C MET A 164 -1.28 13.16 -7.49
N LEU A 165 -0.87 12.79 -8.71
CA LEU A 165 0.05 13.58 -9.52
C LEU A 165 -0.51 14.98 -9.82
N GLU A 166 -1.78 15.07 -10.19
CA GLU A 166 -2.47 16.34 -10.41
C GLU A 166 -2.50 17.22 -9.14
N LYS A 167 -2.86 16.63 -7.98
CA LYS A 167 -2.82 17.33 -6.69
C LYS A 167 -1.41 17.82 -6.35
N ALA A 168 -0.39 17.01 -6.64
CA ALA A 168 1.00 17.37 -6.39
C ALA A 168 1.49 18.52 -7.29
N SER A 169 0.85 18.76 -8.43
CA SER A 169 1.21 19.81 -9.38
C SER A 169 0.61 21.18 -9.05
N ARG A 170 -0.31 21.21 -8.10
CA ARG A 170 -0.94 22.43 -7.58
C ARG A 170 -0.14 22.99 -6.40
#